data_698de2506861be40bbaf601cb3336f06
#
_entry.id   698de2506861be40bbaf601cb3336f06
#
_cell.length_a   1.000
_cell.length_b   1.000
_cell.length_c   1.000
_cell.angle_alpha   90.00
_cell.angle_beta   90.00
_cell.angle_gamma   90.00
#
_symmetry.space_group_name_H-M   'P 1'
#
loop_
_entity.id
_entity.type
_entity.pdbx_description
1 polymer ?
#
loop_
_entity_poly.entity_id
_entity_poly.type
_entity_poly.pdbx_seq_one_letter_code
_entity_poly.pdbx_strand_id
1 'polypeptide(L)'
;VVQHKQRKIIGDIKIVPAEVRRYFKNLPQDSIPYVPTQVEVQIVTLEPKIPQEEIDRVKKQLRDFTERIESGESSFGMLARFYSEDPGSARKGGEYGFTGRGQLVPQFANVVFNLTEPNKTSKVFETEYGYHIAQLIEKRGDRVSYRHILIKPKVDDKDLEAAALRLDSIADDIRKEKFTF
;
A
#
# COMPACT_ATOMS: atom_id res chain seq x y z
N VAL A 1 13.66 7.33 -53.63
CA VAL A 1 13.59 8.32 -54.77
C VAL A 1 12.98 9.64 -54.27
N VAL A 2 11.89 9.63 -53.50
CA VAL A 2 11.22 10.84 -53.02
C VAL A 2 12.10 11.63 -52.03
N GLN A 3 12.72 10.98 -51.05
CA GLN A 3 13.63 11.62 -50.05
C GLN A 3 14.85 12.24 -50.68
N HIS A 4 15.38 11.68 -51.78
CA HIS A 4 16.56 12.23 -52.47
C HIS A 4 16.18 13.48 -53.28
N LYS A 5 14.96 13.54 -53.87
CA LYS A 5 14.44 14.73 -54.54
C LYS A 5 14.15 15.87 -53.56
N GLN A 6 13.61 15.55 -52.39
CA GLN A 6 13.41 16.56 -51.32
C GLN A 6 14.69 17.21 -50.85
N ARG A 7 15.77 16.45 -50.60
CA ARG A 7 17.10 17.01 -50.26
C ARG A 7 17.68 17.94 -51.35
N LYS A 8 17.44 17.65 -52.63
CA LYS A 8 17.91 18.48 -53.71
C LYS A 8 17.15 19.80 -53.89
N ILE A 9 15.87 19.86 -53.45
CA ILE A 9 15.01 21.03 -53.59
C ILE A 9 15.13 21.96 -52.38
N ILE A 10 15.32 21.40 -51.15
CA ILE A 10 15.28 22.18 -49.93
C ILE A 10 16.66 22.80 -49.55
N GLY A 11 17.78 22.27 -50.09
CA GLY A 11 19.12 22.77 -49.76
C GLY A 11 19.43 22.73 -48.25
N ASP A 12 20.57 23.24 -47.83
CA ASP A 12 20.91 23.41 -46.41
C ASP A 12 20.25 24.69 -45.85
N ILE A 13 19.03 24.57 -45.36
CA ILE A 13 18.32 25.66 -44.71
C ILE A 13 18.95 25.88 -43.32
N LYS A 14 19.71 26.98 -43.16
CA LYS A 14 20.19 27.42 -41.86
C LYS A 14 19.15 28.28 -41.18
N ILE A 15 18.44 27.69 -40.26
CA ILE A 15 17.44 28.43 -39.45
C ILE A 15 18.20 29.11 -38.27
N VAL A 16 18.10 30.44 -38.21
CA VAL A 16 18.73 31.18 -37.10
C VAL A 16 17.74 31.39 -35.95
N PRO A 17 18.20 31.45 -34.69
CA PRO A 17 17.33 31.57 -33.51
C PRO A 17 16.33 32.76 -33.56
N ALA A 18 16.69 33.82 -34.27
CA ALA A 18 15.82 34.98 -34.47
C ALA A 18 14.58 34.68 -35.33
N GLU A 19 14.73 33.81 -36.35
CA GLU A 19 13.62 33.37 -37.22
C GLU A 19 12.66 32.46 -36.47
N VAL A 20 13.20 31.55 -35.63
CA VAL A 20 12.39 30.71 -34.76
C VAL A 20 11.58 31.55 -33.79
N ARG A 21 12.18 32.54 -33.12
CA ARG A 21 11.46 33.47 -32.22
C ARG A 21 10.38 34.26 -32.93
N ARG A 22 10.66 34.74 -34.15
CA ARG A 22 9.68 35.48 -34.94
C ARG A 22 8.51 34.60 -35.39
N TYR A 23 8.79 33.37 -35.75
CA TYR A 23 7.76 32.38 -36.10
C TYR A 23 6.82 32.12 -34.91
N PHE A 24 7.38 31.79 -33.73
CA PHE A 24 6.58 31.56 -32.53
C PHE A 24 5.76 32.78 -32.10
N LYS A 25 6.29 33.98 -32.24
CA LYS A 25 5.58 35.21 -31.89
C LYS A 25 4.35 35.47 -32.78
N ASN A 26 4.38 34.95 -34.01
CA ASN A 26 3.30 35.13 -35.00
C ASN A 26 2.32 33.95 -35.06
N LEU A 27 2.54 32.88 -34.27
CA LEU A 27 1.62 31.79 -34.18
C LEU A 27 0.33 32.20 -33.46
N PRO A 28 -0.84 31.78 -33.93
CA PRO A 28 -2.09 31.86 -33.16
C PRO A 28 -1.92 31.12 -31.81
N GLN A 29 -2.56 31.66 -30.76
CA GLN A 29 -2.36 31.18 -29.39
C GLN A 29 -2.82 29.72 -29.20
N ASP A 30 -3.79 29.28 -29.95
CA ASP A 30 -4.30 27.91 -30.01
C ASP A 30 -3.37 26.94 -30.75
N SER A 31 -2.42 27.47 -31.53
CA SER A 31 -1.43 26.69 -32.29
C SER A 31 -0.08 26.56 -31.57
N ILE A 32 0.08 27.25 -30.43
CA ILE A 32 1.29 27.15 -29.58
C ILE A 32 1.17 25.86 -28.75
N PRO A 33 2.11 24.90 -28.89
CA PRO A 33 2.06 23.69 -28.10
C PRO A 33 2.18 24.03 -26.61
N TYR A 34 1.20 23.54 -25.83
CA TYR A 34 1.26 23.64 -24.38
C TYR A 34 2.33 22.68 -23.84
N VAL A 35 3.36 23.24 -23.25
CA VAL A 35 4.37 22.47 -22.52
C VAL A 35 4.01 22.57 -21.03
N PRO A 36 3.51 21.49 -20.42
CA PRO A 36 3.18 21.49 -19.01
C PRO A 36 4.46 21.70 -18.17
N THR A 37 4.33 22.45 -17.10
CA THR A 37 5.40 22.56 -16.11
C THR A 37 5.65 21.20 -15.51
N GLN A 38 6.85 20.69 -15.63
CA GLN A 38 7.30 19.46 -14.96
C GLN A 38 8.15 19.87 -13.76
N VAL A 39 7.89 19.21 -12.65
CA VAL A 39 8.68 19.33 -11.42
C VAL A 39 9.23 17.97 -11.04
N GLU A 40 10.48 17.94 -10.69
CA GLU A 40 11.10 16.78 -10.06
C GLU A 40 11.04 16.96 -8.56
N VAL A 41 10.53 15.95 -7.85
CA VAL A 41 10.43 15.96 -6.40
C VAL A 41 11.15 14.76 -5.81
N GLN A 42 11.86 14.98 -4.72
CA GLN A 42 12.49 13.93 -3.94
C GLN A 42 11.82 13.89 -2.57
N ILE A 43 11.57 12.68 -2.05
CA ILE A 43 10.85 12.47 -0.81
C ILE A 43 11.69 11.59 0.10
N VAL A 44 11.87 12.03 1.34
CA VAL A 44 12.43 11.20 2.43
C VAL A 44 11.28 10.76 3.31
N THR A 45 11.15 9.46 3.51
CA THR A 45 10.16 8.87 4.42
C THR A 45 10.89 8.16 5.56
N LEU A 46 10.34 8.24 6.75
CA LEU A 46 10.80 7.52 7.93
C LEU A 46 9.60 6.82 8.55
N GLU A 47 9.65 5.50 8.60
CA GLU A 47 8.64 4.71 9.30
C GLU A 47 9.03 4.59 10.78
N PRO A 48 8.17 5.04 11.71
CA PRO A 48 8.42 4.84 13.14
C PRO A 48 8.40 3.35 13.47
N LYS A 49 9.28 2.94 14.38
CA LYS A 49 9.31 1.53 14.82
C LYS A 49 8.15 1.27 15.75
N ILE A 50 7.42 0.19 15.47
CA ILE A 50 6.38 -0.30 16.37
C ILE A 50 7.09 -0.96 17.58
N PRO A 51 6.75 -0.57 18.82
CA PRO A 51 7.30 -1.19 20.00
C PRO A 51 6.99 -2.68 20.10
N GLN A 52 7.95 -3.48 20.53
CA GLN A 52 7.75 -4.93 20.68
C GLN A 52 6.61 -5.26 21.66
N GLU A 53 6.44 -4.45 22.69
CA GLU A 53 5.36 -4.58 23.66
C GLU A 53 3.98 -4.47 23.02
N GLU A 54 3.82 -3.57 22.05
CA GLU A 54 2.56 -3.41 21.33
C GLU A 54 2.29 -4.62 20.40
N ILE A 55 3.33 -5.13 19.76
CA ILE A 55 3.23 -6.36 18.96
C ILE A 55 2.79 -7.53 19.85
N ASP A 56 3.39 -7.66 21.01
CA ASP A 56 3.08 -8.75 21.95
C ASP A 56 1.68 -8.59 22.54
N ARG A 57 1.24 -7.37 22.78
CA ARG A 57 -0.14 -7.04 23.19
C ARG A 57 -1.15 -7.50 22.15
N VAL A 58 -0.94 -7.16 20.88
CA VAL A 58 -1.83 -7.55 19.77
C VAL A 58 -1.87 -9.06 19.60
N LYS A 59 -0.71 -9.72 19.63
CA LYS A 59 -0.64 -11.19 19.55
C LYS A 59 -1.34 -11.88 20.72
N LYS A 60 -1.22 -11.32 21.92
CA LYS A 60 -1.92 -11.83 23.11
C LYS A 60 -3.43 -11.66 22.96
N GLN A 61 -3.89 -10.51 22.53
CA GLN A 61 -5.30 -10.23 22.30
C GLN A 61 -5.93 -11.20 21.28
N LEU A 62 -5.23 -11.47 20.18
CA LEU A 62 -5.71 -12.42 19.17
C LEU A 62 -5.73 -13.87 19.69
N ARG A 63 -4.79 -14.26 20.56
CA ARG A 63 -4.82 -15.56 21.24
C ARG A 63 -6.01 -15.66 22.21
N ASP A 64 -6.26 -14.62 22.99
CA ASP A 64 -7.42 -14.53 23.87
C ASP A 64 -8.74 -14.69 23.08
N PHE A 65 -8.83 -14.04 21.91
CA PHE A 65 -9.99 -14.25 21.04
C PHE A 65 -10.12 -15.69 20.58
N THR A 66 -9.01 -16.35 20.22
CA THR A 66 -9.04 -17.77 19.84
C THR A 66 -9.57 -18.64 20.99
N GLU A 67 -9.07 -18.44 22.20
CA GLU A 67 -9.51 -19.17 23.39
C GLU A 67 -11.03 -18.97 23.68
N ARG A 68 -11.51 -17.74 23.58
CA ARG A 68 -12.93 -17.40 23.76
C ARG A 68 -13.84 -17.99 22.69
N ILE A 69 -13.33 -18.12 21.46
CA ILE A 69 -14.06 -18.76 20.37
C ILE A 69 -14.10 -20.27 20.57
N GLU A 70 -12.98 -20.89 20.94
CA GLU A 70 -12.86 -22.33 21.13
C GLU A 70 -13.64 -22.81 22.36
N SER A 71 -13.71 -22.00 23.43
CA SER A 71 -14.53 -22.28 24.62
C SER A 71 -16.04 -22.03 24.40
N GLY A 72 -16.42 -21.41 23.29
CA GLY A 72 -17.82 -21.04 23.03
C GLY A 72 -18.30 -19.79 23.77
N GLU A 73 -17.43 -19.09 24.49
CA GLU A 73 -17.76 -17.83 25.19
C GLU A 73 -18.15 -16.72 24.22
N SER A 74 -17.54 -16.70 23.05
CA SER A 74 -17.82 -15.69 22.02
C SER A 74 -17.83 -16.32 20.62
N SER A 75 -18.64 -15.78 19.72
CA SER A 75 -18.57 -16.17 18.31
C SER A 75 -17.50 -15.37 17.57
N PHE A 76 -16.85 -16.00 16.59
CA PHE A 76 -15.88 -15.35 15.71
C PHE A 76 -16.45 -14.06 15.08
N GLY A 77 -17.66 -14.15 14.55
CA GLY A 77 -18.32 -13.04 13.88
C GLY A 77 -18.62 -11.86 14.83
N MET A 78 -18.90 -12.12 16.10
CA MET A 78 -19.09 -11.08 17.11
C MET A 78 -17.77 -10.36 17.37
N LEU A 79 -16.70 -11.10 17.66
CA LEU A 79 -15.37 -10.51 17.88
C LEU A 79 -14.86 -9.74 16.65
N ALA A 80 -15.10 -10.24 15.46
CA ALA A 80 -14.75 -9.55 14.22
C ALA A 80 -15.48 -8.20 14.09
N ARG A 81 -16.77 -8.13 14.39
CA ARG A 81 -17.54 -6.88 14.32
C ARG A 81 -17.08 -5.82 15.31
N PHE A 82 -16.65 -6.23 16.49
CA PHE A 82 -16.24 -5.29 17.54
C PHE A 82 -14.76 -4.90 17.48
N TYR A 83 -13.90 -5.79 17.02
CA TYR A 83 -12.46 -5.61 17.18
C TYR A 83 -11.67 -5.64 15.88
N SER A 84 -12.23 -6.21 14.78
CA SER A 84 -11.46 -6.26 13.53
C SER A 84 -11.30 -4.88 12.93
N GLU A 85 -10.07 -4.55 12.58
CA GLU A 85 -9.69 -3.32 11.88
C GLU A 85 -9.68 -3.50 10.34
N ASP A 86 -10.24 -4.62 9.83
CA ASP A 86 -10.46 -4.79 8.40
C ASP A 86 -11.76 -4.10 7.95
N PRO A 87 -11.68 -2.98 7.19
CA PRO A 87 -12.87 -2.23 6.79
C PRO A 87 -13.77 -2.99 5.82
N GLY A 88 -13.21 -4.00 5.11
CA GLY A 88 -13.95 -4.77 4.10
C GLY A 88 -14.88 -5.83 4.68
N SER A 89 -14.53 -6.39 5.83
CA SER A 89 -15.26 -7.55 6.39
C SER A 89 -15.69 -7.40 7.85
N ALA A 90 -15.15 -6.48 8.63
CA ALA A 90 -15.47 -6.33 10.05
C ALA A 90 -16.99 -6.30 10.31
N ARG A 91 -17.74 -5.45 9.61
CA ARG A 91 -19.18 -5.30 9.73
C ARG A 91 -19.97 -6.57 9.34
N LYS A 92 -19.36 -7.43 8.53
CA LYS A 92 -19.92 -8.72 8.09
C LYS A 92 -19.43 -9.89 8.96
N GLY A 93 -18.89 -9.60 10.15
CA GLY A 93 -18.35 -10.64 11.04
C GLY A 93 -17.03 -11.25 10.54
N GLY A 94 -16.26 -10.51 9.76
CA GLY A 94 -14.97 -10.93 9.20
C GLY A 94 -15.09 -11.78 7.93
N GLU A 95 -16.29 -11.99 7.38
CA GLU A 95 -16.54 -12.96 6.30
C GLU A 95 -16.15 -12.44 4.92
N TYR A 96 -15.48 -13.31 4.16
CA TYR A 96 -15.22 -13.21 2.73
C TYR A 96 -15.78 -14.44 2.01
N GLY A 97 -16.41 -14.18 0.86
CA GLY A 97 -16.90 -15.24 -0.02
C GLY A 97 -15.76 -16.01 -0.69
N PHE A 98 -16.11 -16.88 -1.63
CA PHE A 98 -15.15 -17.72 -2.33
C PHE A 98 -14.08 -16.90 -3.07
N THR A 99 -12.87 -16.96 -2.56
CA THR A 99 -11.70 -16.22 -3.03
C THR A 99 -10.63 -17.19 -3.52
N GLY A 100 -10.06 -16.92 -4.68
CA GLY A 100 -8.94 -17.69 -5.22
C GLY A 100 -7.61 -17.27 -4.58
N ARG A 101 -6.62 -18.20 -4.62
CA ARG A 101 -5.31 -18.00 -3.97
C ARG A 101 -4.59 -16.71 -4.44
N GLY A 102 -4.66 -16.41 -5.73
CA GLY A 102 -4.00 -15.24 -6.31
C GLY A 102 -4.64 -13.88 -5.98
N GLN A 103 -5.78 -13.87 -5.30
CA GLN A 103 -6.46 -12.66 -4.85
C GLN A 103 -6.07 -12.25 -3.41
N LEU A 104 -5.26 -13.07 -2.74
CA LEU A 104 -4.82 -12.88 -1.36
C LEU A 104 -3.31 -12.64 -1.31
N VAL A 105 -2.86 -11.86 -0.34
CA VAL A 105 -1.41 -11.75 -0.07
C VAL A 105 -0.83 -13.13 0.30
N PRO A 106 0.39 -13.44 -0.11
CA PRO A 106 0.96 -14.79 0.00
C PRO A 106 0.90 -15.39 1.42
N GLN A 107 1.21 -14.56 2.43
CA GLN A 107 1.20 -14.99 3.83
C GLN A 107 -0.21 -15.42 4.28
N PHE A 108 -1.22 -14.61 3.94
CA PHE A 108 -2.61 -14.89 4.26
C PHE A 108 -3.11 -16.13 3.50
N ALA A 109 -2.84 -16.20 2.19
CA ALA A 109 -3.20 -17.34 1.35
C ALA A 109 -2.62 -18.63 1.89
N ASN A 110 -1.35 -18.65 2.32
CA ASN A 110 -0.70 -19.81 2.88
C ASN A 110 -1.41 -20.34 4.12
N VAL A 111 -1.89 -19.46 5.00
CA VAL A 111 -2.63 -19.90 6.20
C VAL A 111 -4.01 -20.44 5.81
N VAL A 112 -4.81 -19.65 5.10
CA VAL A 112 -6.23 -19.96 4.86
C VAL A 112 -6.40 -21.19 3.96
N PHE A 113 -5.54 -21.37 2.96
CA PHE A 113 -5.59 -22.54 2.08
C PHE A 113 -5.09 -23.82 2.76
N ASN A 114 -4.30 -23.73 3.84
CA ASN A 114 -3.85 -24.86 4.63
C ASN A 114 -4.82 -25.25 5.76
N LEU A 115 -5.85 -24.43 6.05
CA LEU A 115 -6.90 -24.81 6.99
C LEU A 115 -7.69 -25.99 6.38
N THR A 116 -7.87 -27.05 7.17
CA THR A 116 -8.58 -28.27 6.76
C THR A 116 -9.94 -28.43 7.44
N GLU A 117 -10.08 -27.87 8.64
CA GLU A 117 -11.26 -28.03 9.47
C GLU A 117 -12.10 -26.73 9.46
N PRO A 118 -13.35 -26.76 8.98
CA PRO A 118 -14.26 -25.62 9.08
C PRO A 118 -14.46 -25.20 10.55
N ASN A 119 -14.57 -23.89 10.74
CA ASN A 119 -14.77 -23.23 12.05
C ASN A 119 -13.62 -23.36 13.06
N LYS A 120 -12.52 -24.03 12.73
CA LYS A 120 -11.32 -24.03 13.56
C LYS A 120 -10.52 -22.76 13.32
N THR A 121 -10.10 -22.10 14.40
CA THR A 121 -9.33 -20.86 14.31
C THR A 121 -7.86 -21.17 14.04
N SER A 122 -7.25 -20.41 13.14
CA SER A 122 -5.81 -20.48 12.86
C SER A 122 -4.99 -20.00 14.06
N LYS A 123 -3.70 -20.34 14.07
CA LYS A 123 -2.74 -19.59 14.89
C LYS A 123 -2.67 -18.14 14.43
N VAL A 124 -2.21 -17.24 15.32
CA VAL A 124 -1.92 -15.86 14.97
C VAL A 124 -0.81 -15.83 13.91
N PHE A 125 -1.02 -15.06 12.84
CA PHE A 125 -0.05 -14.86 11.77
C PHE A 125 0.01 -13.41 11.34
N GLU A 126 1.10 -13.04 10.68
CA GLU A 126 1.41 -11.68 10.27
C GLU A 126 1.32 -11.51 8.74
N THR A 127 0.87 -10.33 8.32
CA THR A 127 0.94 -9.86 6.92
C THR A 127 1.38 -8.40 6.93
N GLU A 128 1.56 -7.81 5.76
CA GLU A 128 1.82 -6.36 5.61
C GLU A 128 0.70 -5.47 6.21
N TYR A 129 -0.50 -6.00 6.43
CA TYR A 129 -1.64 -5.27 7.01
C TYR A 129 -1.70 -5.33 8.53
N GLY A 130 -0.97 -6.23 9.18
CA GLY A 130 -0.97 -6.45 10.62
C GLY A 130 -1.09 -7.92 11.00
N TYR A 131 -1.64 -8.18 12.18
CA TYR A 131 -1.78 -9.53 12.74
C TYR A 131 -3.20 -10.05 12.58
N HIS A 132 -3.30 -11.32 12.25
CA HIS A 132 -4.57 -11.97 11.93
C HIS A 132 -4.79 -13.26 12.68
N ILE A 133 -6.05 -13.61 12.85
CA ILE A 133 -6.54 -14.98 13.00
C ILE A 133 -7.61 -15.20 11.93
N ALA A 134 -7.73 -16.43 11.43
CA ALA A 134 -8.69 -16.79 10.39
C ALA A 134 -9.39 -18.10 10.68
N GLN A 135 -10.60 -18.26 10.16
CA GLN A 135 -11.34 -19.53 10.14
C GLN A 135 -11.76 -19.86 8.72
N LEU A 136 -11.63 -21.14 8.36
CA LEU A 136 -12.22 -21.68 7.15
C LEU A 136 -13.74 -21.81 7.33
N ILE A 137 -14.51 -21.34 6.35
CA ILE A 137 -15.95 -21.62 6.25
C ILE A 137 -16.15 -22.81 5.32
N GLU A 138 -15.65 -22.74 4.09
CA GLU A 138 -15.81 -23.77 3.09
C GLU A 138 -14.68 -23.74 2.05
N LYS A 139 -14.37 -24.91 1.47
CA LYS A 139 -13.50 -24.99 0.28
C LYS A 139 -14.29 -25.55 -0.89
N ARG A 140 -14.09 -24.93 -2.08
CA ARG A 140 -14.64 -25.42 -3.36
C ARG A 140 -13.56 -25.35 -4.43
N GLY A 141 -13.01 -26.50 -4.77
CA GLY A 141 -11.92 -26.57 -5.74
C GLY A 141 -10.72 -25.73 -5.31
N ASP A 142 -10.37 -24.75 -6.13
CA ASP A 142 -9.26 -23.81 -5.93
C ASP A 142 -9.66 -22.52 -5.18
N ARG A 143 -10.85 -22.48 -4.59
CA ARG A 143 -11.38 -21.32 -3.87
C ARG A 143 -11.72 -21.67 -2.42
N VAL A 144 -11.57 -20.66 -1.56
CA VAL A 144 -11.90 -20.74 -0.13
C VAL A 144 -12.85 -19.62 0.25
N SER A 145 -13.86 -19.97 1.05
CA SER A 145 -14.66 -19.00 1.82
C SER A 145 -14.16 -19.04 3.26
N TYR A 146 -13.89 -17.85 3.81
CA TYR A 146 -13.26 -17.72 5.12
C TYR A 146 -13.78 -16.49 5.86
N ARG A 147 -13.43 -16.39 7.12
CA ARG A 147 -13.54 -15.18 7.93
C ARG A 147 -12.25 -14.91 8.67
N HIS A 148 -11.95 -13.63 8.93
CA HIS A 148 -10.75 -13.23 9.64
C HIS A 148 -10.98 -12.06 10.58
N ILE A 149 -10.09 -11.90 11.54
CA ILE A 149 -9.94 -10.72 12.38
C ILE A 149 -8.55 -10.16 12.13
N LEU A 150 -8.48 -8.89 11.82
CA LEU A 150 -7.26 -8.11 11.66
C LEU A 150 -7.13 -7.14 12.83
N ILE A 151 -5.97 -7.11 13.48
CA ILE A 151 -5.57 -6.07 14.41
C ILE A 151 -4.21 -5.51 13.98
N LYS A 152 -4.14 -4.19 13.92
CA LYS A 152 -2.91 -3.46 13.56
C LYS A 152 -2.23 -3.00 14.83
N PRO A 153 -0.94 -3.33 15.02
CA PRO A 153 -0.19 -2.71 16.11
C PRO A 153 -0.07 -1.21 15.84
N LYS A 154 -0.21 -0.41 16.89
CA LYS A 154 -0.19 1.05 16.79
C LYS A 154 1.16 1.58 17.23
N VAL A 155 1.61 2.62 16.54
CA VAL A 155 2.74 3.42 17.01
C VAL A 155 2.20 4.38 18.07
N ASP A 156 2.90 4.53 19.19
CA ASP A 156 2.50 5.51 20.19
C ASP A 156 2.90 6.94 19.77
N ASP A 157 2.32 7.93 20.44
CA ASP A 157 2.56 9.35 20.11
C ASP A 157 4.04 9.73 20.33
N LYS A 158 4.74 9.08 21.25
CA LYS A 158 6.16 9.35 21.51
C LYS A 158 7.06 8.87 20.37
N ASP A 159 6.76 7.70 19.81
CA ASP A 159 7.53 7.17 18.69
C ASP A 159 7.24 7.96 17.40
N LEU A 160 6.02 8.47 17.23
CA LEU A 160 5.67 9.40 16.16
C LEU A 160 6.42 10.72 16.30
N GLU A 161 6.45 11.31 17.49
CA GLU A 161 7.17 12.55 17.78
C GLU A 161 8.68 12.38 17.57
N ALA A 162 9.26 11.27 18.02
CA ALA A 162 10.67 10.97 17.80
C ALA A 162 11.00 10.84 16.30
N ALA A 163 10.12 10.21 15.51
CA ALA A 163 10.28 10.11 14.07
C ALA A 163 10.18 11.48 13.39
N ALA A 164 9.24 12.33 13.80
CA ALA A 164 9.08 13.68 13.30
C ALA A 164 10.33 14.54 13.58
N LEU A 165 10.84 14.54 14.82
CA LEU A 165 12.07 15.25 15.19
C LEU A 165 13.29 14.78 14.38
N ARG A 166 13.36 13.49 14.07
CA ARG A 166 14.42 12.96 13.21
C ARG A 166 14.31 13.43 11.78
N LEU A 167 13.10 13.51 11.22
CA LEU A 167 12.86 14.07 9.87
C LEU A 167 13.23 15.56 9.83
N ASP A 168 12.87 16.33 10.86
CA ASP A 168 13.24 17.74 10.97
C ASP A 168 14.76 17.92 11.00
N SER A 169 15.47 17.06 11.76
CA SER A 169 16.93 17.06 11.79
C SER A 169 17.54 16.76 10.41
N ILE A 170 17.00 15.79 9.68
CA ILE A 170 17.45 15.47 8.31
C ILE A 170 17.20 16.65 7.37
N ALA A 171 16.01 17.26 7.44
CA ALA A 171 15.67 18.43 6.65
C ALA A 171 16.61 19.61 6.91
N ASP A 172 16.97 19.85 8.18
CA ASP A 172 17.93 20.89 8.55
C ASP A 172 19.36 20.59 8.07
N ASP A 173 19.77 19.34 8.10
CA ASP A 173 21.08 18.95 7.60
C ASP A 173 21.19 19.10 6.08
N ILE A 174 20.10 18.80 5.34
CA ILE A 174 20.02 19.06 3.89
C ILE A 174 20.06 20.57 3.62
N ARG A 175 19.28 21.41 4.35
CA ARG A 175 19.31 22.86 4.20
C ARG A 175 20.68 23.47 4.50
N LYS A 176 21.46 22.86 5.36
CA LYS A 176 22.84 23.26 5.70
C LYS A 176 23.89 22.64 4.78
N GLU A 177 23.47 22.00 3.70
CA GLU A 177 24.31 21.37 2.68
C GLU A 177 25.31 20.33 3.26
N LYS A 178 24.99 19.70 4.41
CA LYS A 178 25.84 18.67 4.99
C LYS A 178 25.80 17.38 4.16
N PHE A 179 24.70 17.12 3.49
CA PHE A 179 24.53 16.07 2.47
C PHE A 179 23.42 16.46 1.49
N THR A 180 23.43 15.85 0.32
CA THR A 180 22.42 16.01 -0.72
C THR A 180 21.38 14.91 -0.63
N PHE A 181 20.22 15.15 -1.23
CA PHE A 181 19.22 14.10 -1.45
C PHE A 181 19.80 12.92 -2.20
#